data_5d6efebe290ab6f554075f63d3c5f81a
#
_entry.id   5d6efebe290ab6f554075f63d3c5f81a
#
_cell.length_a   1.000
_cell.length_b   1.000
_cell.length_c   1.000
_cell.angle_alpha   90.00
_cell.angle_beta   90.00
_cell.angle_gamma   90.00
#
_symmetry.space_group_name_H-M   'P 1'
#
loop_
_entity.id
_entity.type
_entity.pdbx_description
1 polymer ?
#
loop_
_entity_poly.entity_id
_entity_poly.type
_entity_poly.pdbx_seq_one_letter_code
_entity_poly.pdbx_strand_id
1 'polypeptide(L)'
;MQIQFPDNDPQAIVKKLEDAMGGRALAKMVNFDMSGNELIVTISKLGTSTLHFKCDHTPKGCHFALSKEKIALAHRPLKGEVTEKIVKVIQKAGGQVS
;
A
#
# COMPACT_ATOMS: atom_id res chain seq x y z
N MET A 1 -7.07 7.75 4.31
CA MET A 1 -5.83 7.81 3.53
C MET A 1 -6.16 7.74 2.06
N GLN A 2 -5.58 8.61 1.28
CA GLN A 2 -5.73 8.62 -0.17
C GLN A 2 -4.34 8.65 -0.80
N ILE A 3 -4.19 7.98 -1.93
CA ILE A 3 -2.92 7.83 -2.62
C ILE A 3 -3.12 8.20 -4.09
N GLN A 4 -2.22 9.00 -4.64
CA GLN A 4 -2.25 9.38 -6.06
C GLN A 4 -0.92 9.02 -6.72
N PHE A 5 -0.98 8.27 -7.81
CA PHE A 5 0.17 7.97 -8.66
C PHE A 5 -0.03 8.58 -10.05
N PRO A 6 1.04 9.09 -10.68
CA PRO A 6 0.96 9.58 -12.04
C PRO A 6 0.83 8.45 -13.08
N ASP A 7 1.12 7.22 -12.69
CA ASP A 7 1.04 6.06 -13.56
C ASP A 7 -0.41 5.67 -13.85
N ASN A 8 -0.68 5.22 -15.07
CA ASN A 8 -2.02 4.78 -15.47
C ASN A 8 -2.22 3.27 -15.36
N ASP A 9 -1.14 2.53 -15.10
CA ASP A 9 -1.17 1.07 -15.01
C ASP A 9 -0.98 0.60 -13.56
N PRO A 10 -2.03 0.06 -12.92
CA PRO A 10 -1.92 -0.43 -11.55
C PRO A 10 -0.85 -1.51 -11.35
N GLN A 11 -0.61 -2.35 -12.35
CA GLN A 11 0.42 -3.39 -12.24
C GLN A 11 1.82 -2.78 -12.21
N ALA A 12 2.05 -1.71 -12.97
CA ALA A 12 3.32 -0.99 -12.92
C ALA A 12 3.50 -0.33 -11.54
N ILE A 13 2.43 0.18 -10.96
CA ILE A 13 2.46 0.78 -9.63
C ILE A 13 2.84 -0.27 -8.58
N VAL A 14 2.24 -1.47 -8.64
CA VAL A 14 2.57 -2.56 -7.72
C VAL A 14 4.06 -2.90 -7.81
N LYS A 15 4.59 -2.99 -9.03
CA LYS A 15 6.00 -3.27 -9.23
C LYS A 15 6.89 -2.19 -8.63
N LYS A 16 6.52 -0.92 -8.80
CA LYS A 16 7.26 0.19 -8.20
C LYS A 16 7.25 0.14 -6.68
N LEU A 17 6.11 -0.25 -6.09
CA LEU A 17 5.99 -0.40 -4.64
C LEU A 17 6.89 -1.53 -4.14
N GLU A 18 6.90 -2.67 -4.84
CA GLU A 18 7.77 -3.79 -4.50
C GLU A 18 9.25 -3.40 -4.60
N ASP A 19 9.63 -2.71 -5.69
CA ASP A 19 10.99 -2.24 -5.90
C ASP A 19 11.41 -1.23 -4.84
N ALA A 20 10.48 -0.37 -4.40
CA ALA A 20 10.75 0.62 -3.36
C ALA A 20 11.00 0.00 -2.00
N MET A 21 10.44 -1.18 -1.73
CA MET A 21 10.73 -1.93 -0.51
C MET A 21 12.13 -2.53 -0.54
N GLY A 22 12.62 -2.90 -1.74
CA GLY A 22 13.91 -3.53 -1.93
C GLY A 22 14.02 -4.87 -1.19
N GLY A 23 15.20 -5.26 -0.79
CA GLY A 23 15.45 -6.48 -0.02
C GLY A 23 15.39 -6.27 1.49
N ARG A 24 14.72 -5.25 1.97
CA ARG A 24 14.65 -4.90 3.40
C ARG A 24 13.72 -5.82 4.16
N ALA A 25 13.82 -5.79 5.49
CA ALA A 25 12.92 -6.55 6.36
C ALA A 25 11.45 -6.25 6.09
N LEU A 26 11.13 -5.02 5.69
CA LEU A 26 9.77 -4.62 5.36
C LEU A 26 9.19 -5.46 4.21
N ALA A 27 10.00 -5.78 3.20
CA ALA A 27 9.56 -6.58 2.06
C ALA A 27 9.14 -8.00 2.47
N LYS A 28 9.63 -8.49 3.60
CA LYS A 28 9.26 -9.80 4.13
C LYS A 28 7.93 -9.77 4.88
N MET A 29 7.48 -8.59 5.28
CA MET A 29 6.27 -8.42 6.09
C MET A 29 5.11 -7.85 5.29
N VAL A 30 5.39 -7.07 4.26
CA VAL A 30 4.39 -6.34 3.51
C VAL A 30 4.30 -6.85 2.08
N ASN A 31 3.08 -7.10 1.62
CA ASN A 31 2.81 -7.50 0.26
C ASN A 31 1.81 -6.55 -0.37
N PHE A 32 2.07 -6.13 -1.61
CA PHE A 32 1.16 -5.31 -2.41
C PHE A 32 0.62 -6.17 -3.55
N ASP A 33 -0.69 -6.19 -3.71
CA ASP A 33 -1.33 -6.96 -4.76
C ASP A 33 -2.55 -6.24 -5.31
N MET A 34 -2.85 -6.46 -6.60
CA MET A 34 -4.06 -5.94 -7.21
C MET A 34 -5.06 -7.08 -7.42
N SER A 35 -6.27 -6.88 -6.95
CA SER A 35 -7.39 -7.81 -7.17
C SER A 35 -8.55 -7.01 -7.73
N GLY A 36 -8.80 -7.15 -9.04
CA GLY A 36 -9.78 -6.30 -9.71
C GLY A 36 -9.40 -4.82 -9.59
N ASN A 37 -10.28 -4.01 -9.04
CA ASN A 37 -10.07 -2.59 -8.83
C ASN A 37 -9.56 -2.25 -7.43
N GLU A 38 -9.06 -3.23 -6.70
CA GLU A 38 -8.55 -2.99 -5.35
C GLU A 38 -7.06 -3.26 -5.26
N LEU A 39 -6.35 -2.33 -4.63
CA LEU A 39 -4.99 -2.57 -4.16
C LEU A 39 -5.09 -3.11 -2.74
N ILE A 40 -4.52 -4.28 -2.51
CA ILE A 40 -4.55 -4.93 -1.21
C ILE A 40 -3.14 -4.90 -0.63
N VAL A 41 -3.01 -4.27 0.53
CA VAL A 41 -1.76 -4.26 1.28
C VAL A 41 -1.91 -5.23 2.43
N THR A 42 -1.07 -6.27 2.43
CA THR A 42 -1.09 -7.30 3.48
C THR A 42 0.16 -7.16 4.33
N ILE A 43 -0.02 -7.11 5.64
CA ILE A 43 1.06 -7.02 6.61
C ILE A 43 1.04 -8.29 7.46
N SER A 44 2.09 -9.10 7.35
CA SER A 44 2.18 -10.40 8.02
C SER A 44 3.34 -10.41 9.00
N LYS A 45 3.04 -10.17 10.29
CA LYS A 45 4.01 -10.24 11.38
C LYS A 45 3.25 -10.42 12.68
N LEU A 46 3.34 -11.60 13.31
CA LEU A 46 2.61 -11.91 14.53
C LEU A 46 1.09 -11.76 14.36
N GLY A 47 0.60 -12.02 13.16
CA GLY A 47 -0.78 -11.82 12.77
C GLY A 47 -0.82 -11.21 11.38
N THR A 48 -2.01 -11.04 10.82
CA THR A 48 -2.18 -10.51 9.47
C THR A 48 -3.14 -9.34 9.48
N SER A 49 -2.67 -8.20 8.98
CA SER A 49 -3.49 -7.01 8.75
C SER A 49 -3.64 -6.78 7.25
N THR A 50 -4.79 -6.29 6.83
CA THR A 50 -5.02 -5.96 5.42
C THR A 50 -5.61 -4.56 5.30
N LEU A 51 -5.13 -3.83 4.28
CA LEU A 51 -5.67 -2.55 3.88
C LEU A 51 -6.14 -2.67 2.44
N HIS A 52 -7.39 -2.33 2.17
CA HIS A 52 -7.96 -2.35 0.83
C HIS A 52 -8.15 -0.93 0.34
N PHE A 53 -7.57 -0.63 -0.81
CA PHE A 53 -7.70 0.66 -1.47
C PHE A 53 -8.45 0.47 -2.77
N LYS A 54 -9.51 1.24 -2.95
CA LYS A 54 -10.25 1.23 -4.22
C LYS A 54 -9.49 2.07 -5.24
N CYS A 55 -9.23 1.49 -6.41
CA CYS A 55 -8.52 2.14 -7.49
C CYS A 55 -9.50 2.85 -8.44
N ASP A 56 -9.28 4.14 -8.68
CA ASP A 56 -9.99 4.91 -9.67
C ASP A 56 -8.98 5.46 -10.66
N HIS A 57 -9.25 5.27 -11.96
CA HIS A 57 -8.45 5.88 -13.00
C HIS A 57 -8.87 7.32 -13.21
N THR A 58 -7.91 8.22 -13.18
CA THR A 58 -8.14 9.66 -13.40
C THR A 58 -7.28 10.16 -14.55
N PRO A 59 -7.55 11.35 -15.11
CA PRO A 59 -6.67 11.94 -16.12
C PRO A 59 -5.24 12.16 -15.61
N LYS A 60 -5.04 12.20 -14.29
CA LYS A 60 -3.72 12.40 -13.67
C LYS A 60 -3.04 11.09 -13.31
N GLY A 61 -3.64 9.93 -13.58
CA GLY A 61 -3.10 8.63 -13.24
C GLY A 61 -4.07 7.78 -12.44
N CYS A 62 -3.56 7.03 -11.45
CA CYS A 62 -4.38 6.20 -10.59
C CYS A 62 -4.54 6.82 -9.21
N HIS A 63 -5.78 6.87 -8.74
CA HIS A 63 -6.12 7.33 -7.40
C HIS A 63 -6.59 6.14 -6.57
N PHE A 64 -6.05 5.99 -5.37
CA PHE A 64 -6.43 4.92 -4.45
C PHE A 64 -7.00 5.52 -3.18
N ALA A 65 -8.19 5.08 -2.80
CA ALA A 65 -8.84 5.52 -1.56
C ALA A 65 -9.03 4.32 -0.63
N LEU A 66 -8.63 4.47 0.63
CA LEU A 66 -8.82 3.42 1.62
C LEU A 66 -10.31 3.12 1.77
N SER A 67 -10.71 1.88 1.46
CA SER A 67 -12.11 1.47 1.51
C SER A 67 -12.39 0.49 2.64
N LYS A 68 -11.39 -0.31 3.03
CA LYS A 68 -11.55 -1.33 4.06
C LYS A 68 -10.22 -1.54 4.78
N GLU A 69 -10.31 -1.72 6.09
CA GLU A 69 -9.15 -1.92 6.93
C GLU A 69 -9.43 -3.03 7.94
N LYS A 70 -8.53 -3.99 8.02
CA LYS A 70 -8.58 -5.04 9.04
C LYS A 70 -7.22 -5.12 9.71
N ILE A 71 -7.15 -4.68 10.96
CA ILE A 71 -5.90 -4.61 11.71
C ILE A 71 -5.86 -5.73 12.73
N ALA A 72 -4.82 -6.58 12.67
CA ALA A 72 -4.60 -7.64 13.64
C ALA A 72 -4.37 -7.04 15.04
N LEU A 73 -4.80 -7.76 16.06
CA LEU A 73 -4.71 -7.28 17.44
C LEU A 73 -3.26 -6.96 17.81
N ALA A 74 -2.32 -7.81 17.40
CA ALA A 74 -0.89 -7.63 17.67
C ALA A 74 -0.32 -6.39 16.97
N HIS A 75 -0.96 -5.90 15.91
CA HIS A 75 -0.49 -4.73 15.14
C HIS A 75 -1.04 -3.40 15.65
N ARG A 76 -2.07 -3.43 16.51
CA ARG A 76 -2.73 -2.20 16.97
C ARG A 76 -1.79 -1.22 17.66
N PRO A 77 -0.91 -1.66 18.58
CA PRO A 77 0.04 -0.74 19.22
C PRO A 77 1.06 -0.16 18.23
N LEU A 78 1.30 -0.84 17.09
CA LEU A 78 2.30 -0.48 16.10
C LEU A 78 1.68 0.15 14.84
N LYS A 79 0.35 0.36 14.84
CA LYS A 79 -0.36 0.83 13.64
C LYS A 79 0.24 2.10 13.07
N GLY A 80 0.54 3.08 13.90
CA GLY A 80 1.12 4.36 13.45
C GLY A 80 2.48 4.16 12.82
N GLU A 81 3.35 3.35 13.42
CA GLU A 81 4.69 3.07 12.91
C GLU A 81 4.63 2.32 11.57
N VAL A 82 3.81 1.29 11.48
CA VAL A 82 3.64 0.51 10.25
C VAL A 82 3.08 1.37 9.14
N THR A 83 2.06 2.17 9.43
CA THR A 83 1.46 3.09 8.46
C THR A 83 2.49 4.08 7.94
N GLU A 84 3.33 4.64 8.81
CA GLU A 84 4.37 5.58 8.43
C GLU A 84 5.38 4.93 7.48
N LYS A 85 5.78 3.69 7.73
CA LYS A 85 6.70 2.97 6.85
C LYS A 85 6.09 2.71 5.48
N ILE A 86 4.81 2.35 5.43
CA ILE A 86 4.09 2.14 4.17
C ILE A 86 3.99 3.44 3.39
N VAL A 87 3.68 4.56 4.06
CA VAL A 87 3.63 5.88 3.42
C VAL A 87 4.98 6.23 2.80
N LYS A 88 6.09 5.97 3.48
CA LYS A 88 7.42 6.22 2.95
C LYS A 88 7.71 5.39 1.69
N VAL A 89 7.29 4.13 1.68
CA VAL A 89 7.43 3.26 0.50
C VAL A 89 6.63 3.82 -0.67
N ILE A 90 5.39 4.23 -0.43
CA ILE A 90 4.52 4.82 -1.46
C ILE A 90 5.16 6.09 -2.04
N GLN A 91 5.66 6.97 -1.19
CA GLN A 91 6.31 8.21 -1.61
C GLN A 91 7.57 7.92 -2.42
N LYS A 92 8.37 6.96 -1.98
CA LYS A 92 9.57 6.55 -2.71
C LYS A 92 9.24 5.98 -4.09
N ALA A 93 8.10 5.30 -4.22
CA ALA A 93 7.63 4.77 -5.49
C ALA A 93 7.03 5.84 -6.42
N GLY A 94 6.90 7.07 -5.96
CA GLY A 94 6.37 8.18 -6.75
C GLY A 94 4.93 8.55 -6.44
N GLY A 95 4.33 7.95 -5.41
CA GLY A 95 2.97 8.26 -4.98
C GLY A 95 2.91 9.47 -4.05
N GLN A 96 1.76 10.12 -4.03
CA GLN A 96 1.43 11.19 -3.09
C GLN A 96 0.37 10.69 -2.13
N VAL A 97 0.57 10.92 -0.85
CA VAL A 97 -0.36 10.46 0.20
C VAL A 97 -0.98 11.67 0.88
N SER A 98 -2.29 11.60 1.05
CA SER A 98 -3.03 12.66 1.74
C SER A 98 -4.06 12.09 2.72
#